data_9cfc7203c6d637db2f830c6d4a119af4
#
_entry.id   9cfc7203c6d637db2f830c6d4a119af4
#
_cell.length_a   1.000
_cell.length_b   1.000
_cell.length_c   1.000
_cell.angle_alpha   90.00
_cell.angle_beta   90.00
_cell.angle_gamma   90.00
#
_symmetry.space_group_name_H-M   'P 1'
#
loop_
_entity.id
_entity.type
_entity.pdbx_description
1 polymer ?
#
loop_
_entity_poly.entity_id
_entity_poly.type
_entity_poly.pdbx_seq_one_letter_code
_entity_poly.pdbx_strand_id
1 'polypeptide(L)'
;MQRASESFDAIVVGSGISGGWAAKELTERGLRVLLLERGKHVEHAKDYANARKGPWEYPHRAGRSRDMIDAYPVLRRDYPLNEKNLDWWVNEKESPYTEVKRFDWYRGYHLGGRSLTWGRQSYRLSDLDFEANAKEGIAIDWPVRYADIAPWYDHVERHAGISGSIEGLPQLPDGQFDPPMPLNCAEATVAGRIAKKFSGRRMIPGRVANLTQPRPGRGRCQYRNACALGCPFGGYFSTQASTLPAAMATGRLTLKTFAIVTDIVFDRDRKRASGVRVLDAVTNATTEYSAKIVFLCASTLNSAWILMRSARDVWPGGLGSSSGELGHNLMDHHFRCGASGILPEHNDKTVYGRRPNGFYIPRFRNLFGDKRDYLRGFGYQGSASRQGWQRAVAELGVGGDFKDAMSMPGPWQIGSTGFGEMLPNHANRVTIDESRTDKWGLPVLSIDCETGENERLMRRDMMNDMAEMLEASGAREVRVNDNGSFPGMGIHEMGTARMGRDPKTSVLNAHNQVWDCLNLFVTDGSFMTSSACHNPSLGYMAFTARASAFAVEELKRGNL
;
A
#
# COMPACT_ATOMS: atom_id res chain seq x y z
N MET A 1 27.91 16.32 -17.56
CA MET A 1 27.39 15.30 -16.61
C MET A 1 28.51 14.90 -15.67
N GLN A 2 28.28 14.98 -14.37
CA GLN A 2 29.31 14.70 -13.36
C GLN A 2 29.16 13.23 -12.88
N ARG A 3 30.26 12.50 -12.79
CA ARG A 3 30.28 11.19 -12.12
C ARG A 3 30.65 11.39 -10.65
N ALA A 4 29.89 10.75 -9.76
CA ALA A 4 30.27 10.69 -8.35
C ALA A 4 31.59 9.90 -8.20
N SER A 5 32.50 10.40 -7.40
CA SER A 5 33.78 9.73 -7.10
C SER A 5 33.59 8.48 -6.24
N GLU A 6 32.44 8.33 -5.58
CA GLU A 6 32.12 7.27 -4.64
C GLU A 6 31.31 6.16 -5.34
N SER A 7 31.73 4.89 -5.15
CA SER A 7 30.99 3.71 -5.61
C SER A 7 30.38 2.98 -4.44
N PHE A 8 29.22 2.36 -4.66
CA PHE A 8 28.47 1.62 -3.65
C PHE A 8 28.39 0.13 -4.02
N ASP A 9 28.11 -0.73 -3.05
CA ASP A 9 27.79 -2.12 -3.35
C ASP A 9 26.37 -2.22 -3.90
N ALA A 10 25.44 -1.42 -3.34
CA ALA A 10 24.06 -1.38 -3.80
C ALA A 10 23.51 0.05 -3.86
N ILE A 11 22.63 0.30 -4.83
CA ILE A 11 21.77 1.49 -4.88
C ILE A 11 20.32 1.03 -4.67
N VAL A 12 19.60 1.73 -3.76
CA VAL A 12 18.16 1.55 -3.55
C VAL A 12 17.44 2.82 -4.01
N VAL A 13 16.51 2.68 -4.93
CA VAL A 13 15.74 3.79 -5.53
C VAL A 13 14.35 3.85 -4.91
N GLY A 14 14.07 4.93 -4.17
CA GLY A 14 12.84 5.11 -3.40
C GLY A 14 12.98 4.62 -1.96
N SER A 15 12.44 5.38 -1.02
CA SER A 15 12.56 5.14 0.43
C SER A 15 11.26 4.67 1.08
N GLY A 16 10.25 4.30 0.28
CA GLY A 16 8.97 3.79 0.77
C GLY A 16 9.11 2.45 1.52
N ILE A 17 8.00 1.72 1.63
CA ILE A 17 7.96 0.44 2.36
C ILE A 17 9.03 -0.52 1.83
N SER A 18 9.07 -0.78 0.52
CA SER A 18 10.05 -1.69 -0.09
C SER A 18 11.48 -1.18 0.03
N GLY A 19 11.72 0.10 -0.31
CA GLY A 19 13.09 0.64 -0.28
C GLY A 19 13.67 0.75 1.13
N GLY A 20 12.84 1.06 2.13
CA GLY A 20 13.26 1.01 3.53
C GLY A 20 13.67 -0.40 3.96
N TRP A 21 12.95 -1.43 3.52
CA TRP A 21 13.32 -2.83 3.75
C TRP A 21 14.59 -3.22 3.01
N ALA A 22 14.72 -2.88 1.72
CA ALA A 22 15.94 -3.14 0.96
C ALA A 22 17.16 -2.50 1.62
N ALA A 23 17.07 -1.22 2.01
CA ALA A 23 18.17 -0.52 2.69
C ALA A 23 18.56 -1.22 3.99
N LYS A 24 17.60 -1.61 4.82
CA LYS A 24 17.84 -2.36 6.06
C LYS A 24 18.53 -3.70 5.80
N GLU A 25 17.94 -4.54 4.97
CA GLU A 25 18.44 -5.89 4.72
C GLU A 25 19.86 -5.88 4.10
N LEU A 26 20.09 -4.99 3.14
CA LEU A 26 21.40 -4.91 2.47
C LEU A 26 22.48 -4.37 3.40
N THR A 27 22.19 -3.33 4.19
CA THR A 27 23.18 -2.77 5.13
C THR A 27 23.50 -3.70 6.30
N GLU A 28 22.50 -4.36 6.88
CA GLU A 28 22.69 -5.37 7.93
C GLU A 28 23.48 -6.60 7.44
N ARG A 29 23.41 -6.91 6.12
CA ARG A 29 24.22 -7.95 5.47
C ARG A 29 25.61 -7.50 5.03
N GLY A 30 26.00 -6.26 5.39
CA GLY A 30 27.34 -5.73 5.26
C GLY A 30 27.62 -4.89 4.02
N LEU A 31 26.64 -4.65 3.14
CA LEU A 31 26.82 -3.84 1.94
C LEU A 31 26.83 -2.32 2.26
N ARG A 32 27.64 -1.57 1.50
CA ARG A 32 27.57 -0.11 1.45
C ARG A 32 26.44 0.29 0.50
N VAL A 33 25.41 0.94 1.03
CA VAL A 33 24.16 1.22 0.33
C VAL A 33 23.95 2.73 0.15
N LEU A 34 23.62 3.13 -1.07
CA LEU A 34 23.08 4.46 -1.38
C LEU A 34 21.56 4.37 -1.52
N LEU A 35 20.83 5.05 -0.63
CA LEU A 35 19.38 5.20 -0.70
C LEU A 35 19.03 6.57 -1.32
N LEU A 36 18.32 6.55 -2.44
CA LEU A 36 17.91 7.73 -3.20
C LEU A 36 16.41 7.97 -3.05
N GLU A 37 16.04 9.14 -2.57
CA GLU A 37 14.64 9.56 -2.44
C GLU A 37 14.39 10.84 -3.24
N ARG A 38 13.38 10.83 -4.11
CA ARG A 38 13.07 12.00 -4.95
C ARG A 38 12.50 13.18 -4.19
N GLY A 39 11.84 12.92 -3.07
CA GLY A 39 11.15 13.94 -2.31
C GLY A 39 11.98 14.54 -1.17
N LYS A 40 11.31 15.36 -0.37
CA LYS A 40 11.92 16.08 0.75
C LYS A 40 12.36 15.14 1.89
N HIS A 41 13.33 15.59 2.66
CA HIS A 41 13.70 14.95 3.92
C HIS A 41 12.55 15.05 4.93
N VAL A 42 12.35 13.99 5.71
CA VAL A 42 11.40 13.94 6.83
C VAL A 42 12.04 13.20 7.99
N GLU A 43 12.28 13.91 9.08
CA GLU A 43 12.84 13.37 10.31
C GLU A 43 11.71 12.85 11.22
N HIS A 44 11.90 11.63 11.73
CA HIS A 44 10.92 10.98 12.61
C HIS A 44 10.57 11.86 13.82
N ALA A 45 9.28 11.97 14.13
CA ALA A 45 8.69 12.76 15.20
C ALA A 45 8.91 14.28 15.12
N LYS A 46 10.02 14.76 14.61
CA LYS A 46 10.34 16.19 14.51
C LYS A 46 9.48 16.90 13.47
N ASP A 47 9.38 16.32 12.27
CA ASP A 47 8.66 16.91 11.14
C ASP A 47 7.16 16.56 11.11
N TYR A 48 6.64 15.92 12.17
CA TYR A 48 5.22 15.60 12.30
C TYR A 48 4.44 16.71 13.01
N ALA A 49 4.60 17.94 12.54
CA ALA A 49 4.02 19.14 13.16
C ALA A 49 2.49 19.02 13.36
N ASN A 50 1.80 18.48 12.37
CA ASN A 50 0.35 18.33 12.39
C ASN A 50 -0.15 17.19 13.32
N ALA A 51 0.69 16.24 13.70
CA ALA A 51 0.32 15.16 14.61
C ALA A 51 0.03 15.63 16.05
N ARG A 52 0.38 16.87 16.39
CA ARG A 52 0.19 17.47 17.73
C ARG A 52 -0.92 18.50 17.78
N LYS A 53 -1.46 18.94 16.62
CA LYS A 53 -2.49 19.98 16.53
C LYS A 53 -3.90 19.46 16.80
N GLY A 54 -4.68 20.23 17.53
CA GLY A 54 -6.12 20.07 17.62
C GLY A 54 -6.83 20.69 16.39
N PRO A 55 -8.10 20.33 16.13
CA PRO A 55 -8.85 20.88 14.99
C PRO A 55 -8.94 22.40 14.95
N TRP A 56 -8.95 23.05 16.12
CA TRP A 56 -9.04 24.51 16.26
C TRP A 56 -7.75 25.26 15.89
N GLU A 57 -6.62 24.56 15.79
CA GLU A 57 -5.33 25.16 15.42
C GLU A 57 -5.12 25.22 13.90
N TYR A 58 -6.07 24.70 13.11
CA TYR A 58 -6.02 24.79 11.67
C TYR A 58 -6.85 25.96 11.17
N PRO A 59 -6.36 26.76 10.19
CA PRO A 59 -7.09 27.88 9.60
C PRO A 59 -8.52 27.51 9.14
N HIS A 60 -8.69 26.33 8.54
CA HIS A 60 -9.97 25.82 8.07
C HIS A 60 -10.54 24.70 8.95
N ARG A 61 -10.13 24.64 10.25
CA ARG A 61 -10.57 23.63 11.23
C ARG A 61 -10.43 22.20 10.71
N ALA A 62 -9.34 21.95 9.97
CA ALA A 62 -9.03 20.68 9.32
C ALA A 62 -10.00 20.29 8.18
N GLY A 63 -10.74 21.23 7.65
CA GLY A 63 -11.60 21.10 6.47
C GLY A 63 -10.85 21.23 5.16
N ARG A 64 -11.60 21.54 4.10
CA ARG A 64 -11.09 21.80 2.74
C ARG A 64 -11.39 23.26 2.38
N SER A 65 -10.36 24.05 2.08
CA SER A 65 -10.54 25.38 1.52
C SER A 65 -10.74 25.32 0.00
N ARG A 66 -11.22 26.42 -0.58
CA ARG A 66 -11.35 26.53 -2.03
C ARG A 66 -9.99 26.43 -2.72
N ASP A 67 -8.99 27.12 -2.19
CA ASP A 67 -7.63 27.11 -2.73
C ASP A 67 -7.01 25.70 -2.74
N MET A 68 -7.24 24.91 -1.66
CA MET A 68 -6.82 23.50 -1.62
C MET A 68 -7.52 22.66 -2.71
N ILE A 69 -8.83 22.84 -2.88
CA ILE A 69 -9.61 22.13 -3.88
C ILE A 69 -9.08 22.45 -5.30
N ASP A 70 -8.76 23.71 -5.54
CA ASP A 70 -8.27 24.17 -6.84
C ASP A 70 -6.79 23.78 -7.09
N ALA A 71 -5.98 23.68 -6.03
CA ALA A 71 -4.57 23.27 -6.13
C ALA A 71 -4.37 21.77 -6.37
N TYR A 72 -5.30 20.92 -5.91
CA TYR A 72 -5.15 19.45 -5.93
C TYR A 72 -6.26 18.77 -6.74
N PRO A 73 -6.21 18.81 -8.08
CA PRO A 73 -7.30 18.34 -8.95
C PRO A 73 -7.61 16.84 -8.86
N VAL A 74 -6.67 16.00 -8.44
CA VAL A 74 -6.87 14.57 -8.25
C VAL A 74 -7.25 14.27 -6.79
N LEU A 75 -6.48 14.73 -5.82
CA LEU A 75 -6.77 14.51 -4.40
C LEU A 75 -8.17 14.98 -3.98
N ARG A 76 -8.69 16.07 -4.59
CA ARG A 76 -10.02 16.59 -4.28
C ARG A 76 -11.17 15.65 -4.62
N ARG A 77 -10.92 14.66 -5.49
CA ARG A 77 -11.94 13.72 -5.96
C ARG A 77 -12.42 12.78 -4.85
N ASP A 78 -11.61 12.60 -3.78
CA ASP A 78 -11.93 11.65 -2.73
C ASP A 78 -11.36 12.05 -1.34
N TYR A 79 -11.25 11.06 -0.46
CA TYR A 79 -10.94 11.15 0.97
C TYR A 79 -9.55 11.73 1.33
N PRO A 80 -8.48 11.64 0.51
CA PRO A 80 -7.15 12.04 0.97
C PRO A 80 -7.00 13.54 1.21
N LEU A 81 -7.74 14.39 0.46
CA LEU A 81 -7.60 15.83 0.59
C LEU A 81 -8.18 16.34 1.90
N ASN A 82 -7.34 16.78 2.80
CA ASN A 82 -7.70 17.54 3.99
C ASN A 82 -6.49 18.34 4.50
N GLU A 83 -6.76 19.42 5.26
CA GLU A 83 -5.73 20.34 5.74
C GLU A 83 -4.69 19.66 6.67
N LYS A 84 -5.09 18.59 7.38
CA LYS A 84 -4.22 17.93 8.36
C LYS A 84 -3.03 17.21 7.76
N ASN A 85 -3.20 16.61 6.59
CA ASN A 85 -2.18 15.74 5.96
C ASN A 85 -1.75 16.21 4.57
N LEU A 86 -2.08 17.44 4.20
CA LEU A 86 -1.78 17.98 2.88
C LEU A 86 -0.28 17.91 2.56
N ASP A 87 0.57 18.15 3.55
CA ASP A 87 2.04 18.15 3.41
C ASP A 87 2.63 16.80 2.97
N TRP A 88 1.85 15.73 3.07
CA TRP A 88 2.28 14.38 2.68
C TRP A 88 1.95 14.04 1.23
N TRP A 89 1.12 14.85 0.57
CA TRP A 89 0.65 14.57 -0.77
C TRP A 89 1.34 15.42 -1.84
N VAL A 90 1.49 14.83 -3.01
CA VAL A 90 2.04 15.51 -4.19
C VAL A 90 1.00 16.45 -4.76
N ASN A 91 1.43 17.66 -5.13
CA ASN A 91 0.65 18.57 -5.94
C ASN A 91 0.70 18.10 -7.41
N GLU A 92 -0.45 17.69 -7.94
CA GLU A 92 -0.55 17.13 -9.29
C GLU A 92 -0.34 18.17 -10.40
N LYS A 93 -0.43 19.46 -10.10
CA LYS A 93 -0.07 20.52 -11.05
C LYS A 93 1.44 20.62 -11.26
N GLU A 94 2.23 20.34 -10.19
CA GLU A 94 3.68 20.33 -10.26
C GLU A 94 4.25 19.01 -10.81
N SER A 95 3.56 17.92 -10.52
CA SER A 95 3.94 16.57 -10.96
C SER A 95 2.73 15.92 -11.65
N PRO A 96 2.40 16.35 -12.87
CA PRO A 96 1.25 15.85 -13.59
C PRO A 96 1.44 14.43 -14.12
N TYR A 97 0.36 13.85 -14.60
CA TYR A 97 0.32 12.64 -15.42
C TYR A 97 -0.88 12.76 -16.38
N THR A 98 -0.93 11.91 -17.39
CA THR A 98 -2.01 11.88 -18.37
C THR A 98 -2.97 10.73 -18.05
N GLU A 99 -4.25 11.01 -17.94
CA GLU A 99 -5.31 10.03 -17.78
C GLU A 99 -5.94 9.75 -19.15
N VAL A 100 -5.76 8.54 -19.68
CA VAL A 100 -6.56 8.04 -20.83
C VAL A 100 -7.95 7.71 -20.34
N LYS A 101 -8.04 7.00 -19.20
CA LYS A 101 -9.23 6.80 -18.38
C LYS A 101 -8.93 7.30 -16.98
N ARG A 102 -9.98 7.66 -16.21
CA ARG A 102 -9.80 8.17 -14.86
C ARG A 102 -8.98 7.21 -13.99
N PHE A 103 -7.88 7.73 -13.44
CA PHE A 103 -7.00 7.04 -12.52
C PHE A 103 -6.62 7.99 -11.37
N ASP A 104 -6.99 7.67 -10.16
CA ASP A 104 -6.78 8.55 -9.00
C ASP A 104 -5.46 8.23 -8.30
N TRP A 105 -4.35 8.72 -8.86
CA TRP A 105 -3.00 8.40 -8.40
C TRP A 105 -2.56 9.27 -7.21
N TYR A 106 -2.66 8.75 -5.99
CA TYR A 106 -2.25 9.43 -4.76
C TYR A 106 -0.80 9.13 -4.39
N ARG A 107 0.06 10.15 -4.39
CA ARG A 107 1.51 10.03 -4.25
C ARG A 107 2.02 10.84 -3.07
N GLY A 108 3.07 10.33 -2.39
CA GLY A 108 3.84 11.06 -1.39
C GLY A 108 5.30 11.09 -1.78
N TYR A 109 5.82 12.26 -2.18
CA TYR A 109 7.23 12.46 -2.49
C TYR A 109 7.97 13.06 -1.30
N HIS A 110 8.35 12.20 -0.38
CA HIS A 110 9.12 12.51 0.81
C HIS A 110 9.77 11.24 1.34
N LEU A 111 10.80 11.38 2.17
CA LEU A 111 11.45 10.25 2.83
C LEU A 111 10.41 9.35 3.50
N GLY A 112 10.48 8.04 3.24
CA GLY A 112 9.53 7.03 3.70
C GLY A 112 8.25 6.92 2.88
N GLY A 113 7.98 7.84 1.96
CA GLY A 113 6.82 7.79 1.08
C GLY A 113 5.51 7.49 1.80
N ARG A 114 4.63 6.76 1.14
CA ARG A 114 3.31 6.39 1.69
C ARG A 114 3.34 5.51 2.96
N SER A 115 4.53 5.06 3.44
CA SER A 115 4.63 4.39 4.74
C SER A 115 4.21 5.27 5.92
N LEU A 116 4.17 6.60 5.75
CA LEU A 116 3.63 7.53 6.75
C LEU A 116 2.10 7.59 6.79
N THR A 117 1.43 7.29 5.67
CA THR A 117 -0.01 7.51 5.51
C THR A 117 -0.82 6.24 5.28
N TRP A 118 -0.18 5.08 5.10
CA TRP A 118 -0.83 3.81 4.75
C TRP A 118 -1.82 3.29 5.81
N GLY A 119 -2.68 2.35 5.43
CA GLY A 119 -3.71 1.77 6.29
C GLY A 119 -3.19 0.82 7.38
N ARG A 120 -1.96 0.37 7.33
CA ARG A 120 -1.29 -0.60 8.23
C ARG A 120 -1.91 -2.00 8.21
N GLN A 121 -2.90 -2.27 7.40
CA GLN A 121 -3.48 -3.61 7.20
C GLN A 121 -2.40 -4.56 6.69
N SER A 122 -2.28 -5.74 7.33
CA SER A 122 -1.15 -6.65 7.12
C SER A 122 -1.64 -8.08 7.07
N TYR A 123 -1.86 -8.59 5.85
CA TYR A 123 -2.38 -9.92 5.60
C TYR A 123 -1.44 -10.67 4.68
N ARG A 124 -1.25 -11.99 4.93
CA ARG A 124 -0.46 -12.87 4.08
C ARG A 124 -1.29 -13.34 2.90
N LEU A 125 -0.69 -13.41 1.73
CA LEU A 125 -1.21 -14.20 0.62
C LEU A 125 -1.09 -15.68 0.95
N SER A 126 -2.01 -16.49 0.44
CA SER A 126 -2.04 -17.96 0.56
C SER A 126 -1.79 -18.62 -0.80
N ASP A 127 -1.69 -19.94 -0.84
CA ASP A 127 -1.65 -20.67 -2.13
C ASP A 127 -2.95 -20.52 -2.92
N LEU A 128 -4.08 -20.21 -2.25
CA LEU A 128 -5.32 -19.84 -2.95
C LEU A 128 -5.15 -18.58 -3.80
N ASP A 129 -4.21 -17.70 -3.45
CA ASP A 129 -3.89 -16.49 -4.21
C ASP A 129 -2.76 -16.75 -5.23
N PHE A 130 -1.70 -17.48 -4.83
CA PHE A 130 -0.56 -17.77 -5.71
C PHE A 130 -0.90 -18.72 -6.87
N GLU A 131 -1.85 -19.60 -6.69
CA GLU A 131 -2.27 -20.57 -7.72
C GLU A 131 -3.49 -20.11 -8.53
N ALA A 132 -4.10 -19.01 -8.13
CA ALA A 132 -5.39 -18.58 -8.66
C ALA A 132 -5.38 -18.37 -10.18
N ASN A 133 -4.35 -17.69 -10.72
CA ASN A 133 -4.22 -17.48 -12.16
C ASN A 133 -4.17 -18.81 -12.94
N ALA A 134 -3.35 -19.75 -12.47
CA ALA A 134 -3.22 -21.05 -13.12
C ALA A 134 -4.50 -21.89 -13.03
N LYS A 135 -5.17 -21.88 -11.87
CA LYS A 135 -6.41 -22.65 -11.66
C LYS A 135 -7.60 -22.12 -12.46
N GLU A 136 -7.63 -20.82 -12.68
CA GLU A 136 -8.71 -20.16 -13.40
C GLU A 136 -8.40 -19.93 -14.88
N GLY A 137 -7.18 -20.26 -15.33
CA GLY A 137 -6.74 -20.14 -16.72
C GLY A 137 -6.65 -18.69 -17.21
N ILE A 138 -6.33 -17.75 -16.32
CA ILE A 138 -6.15 -16.33 -16.65
C ILE A 138 -4.72 -15.88 -16.42
N ALA A 139 -4.27 -14.90 -17.21
CA ALA A 139 -2.92 -14.34 -17.12
C ALA A 139 -1.80 -15.40 -17.06
N ILE A 140 -0.83 -15.27 -16.15
CA ILE A 140 0.27 -16.23 -15.97
C ILE A 140 0.34 -16.71 -14.52
N ASP A 141 0.86 -17.91 -14.31
CA ASP A 141 1.10 -18.47 -12.98
C ASP A 141 2.19 -17.68 -12.22
N TRP A 142 2.02 -17.57 -10.91
CA TRP A 142 3.07 -17.05 -10.04
C TRP A 142 4.28 -18.00 -10.06
N PRO A 143 5.52 -17.47 -10.11
CA PRO A 143 6.71 -18.32 -10.08
C PRO A 143 7.04 -18.88 -8.70
N VAL A 144 6.29 -18.48 -7.68
CA VAL A 144 6.46 -18.85 -6.26
C VAL A 144 5.17 -19.41 -5.66
N ARG A 145 5.29 -20.06 -4.50
CA ARG A 145 4.18 -20.57 -3.68
C ARG A 145 4.30 -20.05 -2.25
N TYR A 146 3.28 -20.24 -1.42
CA TYR A 146 3.28 -19.78 -0.03
C TYR A 146 4.51 -20.26 0.75
N ALA A 147 4.91 -21.52 0.59
CA ALA A 147 6.07 -22.08 1.26
C ALA A 147 7.39 -21.32 0.98
N ASP A 148 7.54 -20.74 -0.22
CA ASP A 148 8.73 -19.97 -0.61
C ASP A 148 8.80 -18.61 0.10
N ILE A 149 7.64 -18.08 0.53
CA ILE A 149 7.51 -16.73 1.08
C ILE A 149 7.21 -16.74 2.58
N ALA A 150 6.63 -17.80 3.13
CA ALA A 150 6.24 -17.91 4.53
C ALA A 150 7.36 -17.55 5.53
N PRO A 151 8.62 -17.99 5.37
CA PRO A 151 9.72 -17.60 6.27
C PRO A 151 10.01 -16.10 6.23
N TRP A 152 9.78 -15.46 5.08
CA TRP A 152 10.00 -14.03 4.88
C TRP A 152 8.85 -13.20 5.46
N TYR A 153 7.62 -13.71 5.43
CA TYR A 153 6.52 -13.13 6.20
C TYR A 153 6.84 -13.14 7.68
N ASP A 154 7.27 -14.27 8.23
CA ASP A 154 7.69 -14.37 9.63
C ASP A 154 8.78 -13.37 10.00
N HIS A 155 9.79 -13.22 9.13
CA HIS A 155 10.90 -12.30 9.31
C HIS A 155 10.43 -10.85 9.39
N VAL A 156 9.61 -10.42 8.44
CA VAL A 156 9.15 -9.02 8.39
C VAL A 156 8.12 -8.70 9.47
N GLU A 157 7.25 -9.62 9.82
CA GLU A 157 6.25 -9.43 10.87
C GLU A 157 6.88 -9.21 12.24
N ARG A 158 7.91 -9.99 12.58
CA ARG A 158 8.66 -9.80 13.85
C ARG A 158 9.28 -8.42 13.96
N HIS A 159 9.87 -7.90 12.89
CA HIS A 159 10.50 -6.59 12.91
C HIS A 159 9.47 -5.45 12.83
N ALA A 160 8.49 -5.55 11.95
CA ALA A 160 7.45 -4.53 11.79
C ALA A 160 6.59 -4.39 13.05
N GLY A 161 6.31 -5.49 13.73
CA GLY A 161 5.41 -5.57 14.85
C GLY A 161 3.94 -5.58 14.37
N ILE A 162 3.51 -6.75 13.89
CA ILE A 162 2.12 -6.95 13.48
C ILE A 162 1.30 -7.43 14.69
N SER A 163 0.22 -6.74 15.02
CA SER A 163 -0.75 -7.22 15.99
C SER A 163 -1.88 -7.99 15.28
N GLY A 164 -2.27 -9.12 15.82
CA GLY A 164 -3.30 -9.98 15.22
C GLY A 164 -3.62 -11.20 16.04
N SER A 165 -4.58 -11.99 15.59
CA SER A 165 -5.01 -13.25 16.21
C SER A 165 -4.73 -14.44 15.29
N ILE A 166 -4.50 -15.61 15.93
CA ILE A 166 -4.37 -16.89 15.24
C ILE A 166 -5.77 -17.42 14.99
N GLU A 167 -6.12 -17.68 13.74
CA GLU A 167 -7.47 -18.03 13.29
C GLU A 167 -7.56 -19.41 12.63
N GLY A 168 -6.46 -19.97 12.17
CA GLY A 168 -6.38 -21.27 11.47
C GLY A 168 -7.14 -21.30 10.14
N LEU A 169 -7.18 -20.17 9.42
CA LEU A 169 -7.92 -20.04 8.16
C LEU A 169 -6.99 -20.29 6.96
N PRO A 170 -7.29 -21.24 6.06
CA PRO A 170 -6.41 -21.52 4.93
C PRO A 170 -6.30 -20.36 3.93
N GLN A 171 -7.37 -19.56 3.77
CA GLN A 171 -7.38 -18.36 2.92
C GLN A 171 -6.74 -17.13 3.59
N LEU A 172 -6.35 -17.23 4.86
CA LEU A 172 -5.69 -16.15 5.60
C LEU A 172 -4.65 -16.75 6.54
N PRO A 173 -3.49 -17.20 6.04
CA PRO A 173 -2.48 -17.87 6.86
C PRO A 173 -2.09 -17.07 8.11
N ASP A 174 -1.89 -17.76 9.21
CA ASP A 174 -1.45 -17.15 10.44
C ASP A 174 0.02 -16.77 10.41
N GLY A 175 0.40 -15.80 11.23
CA GLY A 175 1.73 -15.21 11.26
C GLY A 175 2.31 -15.04 12.65
N GLN A 176 3.37 -14.24 12.74
CA GLN A 176 4.09 -13.91 13.97
C GLN A 176 3.51 -12.62 14.55
N PHE A 177 2.50 -12.75 15.41
CA PHE A 177 1.72 -11.61 15.89
C PHE A 177 2.06 -11.21 17.32
N ASP A 178 2.10 -9.89 17.55
CA ASP A 178 1.86 -9.31 18.86
C ASP A 178 0.37 -9.50 19.23
N PRO A 179 -0.02 -9.42 20.52
CA PRO A 179 -1.43 -9.54 20.91
C PRO A 179 -2.34 -8.66 20.08
N PRO A 180 -3.53 -9.13 19.67
CA PRO A 180 -4.45 -8.36 18.83
C PRO A 180 -4.98 -7.12 19.57
N MET A 181 -5.38 -6.12 18.81
CA MET A 181 -6.24 -5.06 19.31
C MET A 181 -7.67 -5.61 19.41
N PRO A 182 -8.25 -5.77 20.60
CA PRO A 182 -9.51 -6.50 20.78
C PRO A 182 -10.67 -5.79 20.07
N LEU A 183 -11.65 -6.56 19.62
CA LEU A 183 -12.93 -6.05 19.17
C LEU A 183 -13.61 -5.28 20.32
N ASN A 184 -14.30 -4.18 20.02
CA ASN A 184 -15.12 -3.50 21.01
C ASN A 184 -16.43 -4.27 21.27
N CYS A 185 -17.23 -3.82 22.26
CA CYS A 185 -18.44 -4.53 22.67
C CYS A 185 -19.44 -4.74 21.52
N ALA A 186 -19.62 -3.76 20.64
CA ALA A 186 -20.53 -3.85 19.49
C ALA A 186 -19.99 -4.84 18.45
N GLU A 187 -18.71 -4.73 18.11
CA GLU A 187 -18.04 -5.61 17.16
C GLU A 187 -18.01 -7.07 17.65
N ALA A 188 -17.71 -7.29 18.94
CA ALA A 188 -17.69 -8.64 19.52
C ALA A 188 -19.08 -9.31 19.47
N THR A 189 -20.15 -8.56 19.72
CA THR A 189 -21.52 -9.05 19.59
C THR A 189 -21.85 -9.47 18.18
N VAL A 190 -21.52 -8.63 17.19
CA VAL A 190 -21.75 -8.91 15.78
C VAL A 190 -20.91 -10.10 15.31
N ALA A 191 -19.63 -10.15 15.67
CA ALA A 191 -18.74 -11.27 15.35
C ALA A 191 -19.28 -12.62 15.87
N GLY A 192 -19.74 -12.66 17.13
CA GLY A 192 -20.34 -13.86 17.70
C GLY A 192 -21.62 -14.30 17.00
N ARG A 193 -22.43 -13.35 16.54
CA ARG A 193 -23.67 -13.64 15.80
C ARG A 193 -23.39 -14.10 14.36
N ILE A 194 -22.45 -13.48 13.65
CA ILE A 194 -22.00 -13.93 12.31
C ILE A 194 -21.50 -15.37 12.40
N ALA A 195 -20.63 -15.69 13.36
CA ALA A 195 -20.08 -17.03 13.51
C ALA A 195 -21.12 -18.11 13.80
N LYS A 196 -22.24 -17.75 14.46
CA LYS A 196 -23.37 -18.66 14.73
C LYS A 196 -24.30 -18.82 13.53
N LYS A 197 -24.48 -17.78 12.74
CA LYS A 197 -25.47 -17.73 11.64
C LYS A 197 -24.92 -18.22 10.29
N PHE A 198 -23.62 -18.03 10.07
CA PHE A 198 -22.99 -18.28 8.78
C PHE A 198 -21.82 -19.24 8.90
N SER A 199 -21.89 -20.38 8.24
CA SER A 199 -20.76 -21.27 8.12
C SER A 199 -19.68 -20.61 7.23
N GLY A 200 -18.43 -20.63 7.69
CA GLY A 200 -17.28 -20.11 6.92
C GLY A 200 -17.09 -18.60 6.92
N ARG A 201 -18.02 -17.80 7.48
CA ARG A 201 -17.83 -16.36 7.65
C ARG A 201 -17.33 -16.05 9.06
N ARG A 202 -16.22 -15.34 9.14
CA ARG A 202 -15.58 -14.98 10.42
C ARG A 202 -15.27 -13.48 10.44
N MET A 203 -15.63 -12.81 11.53
CA MET A 203 -15.25 -11.43 11.80
C MET A 203 -14.21 -11.44 12.92
N ILE A 204 -13.01 -10.99 12.60
CA ILE A 204 -11.81 -11.05 13.44
C ILE A 204 -11.26 -9.64 13.71
N PRO A 205 -10.42 -9.43 14.75
CA PRO A 205 -9.63 -8.21 14.84
C PRO A 205 -8.77 -8.03 13.60
N GLY A 206 -8.71 -6.82 13.05
CA GLY A 206 -7.83 -6.54 11.92
C GLY A 206 -6.37 -6.82 12.27
N ARG A 207 -5.63 -7.50 11.38
CA ARG A 207 -4.17 -7.69 11.50
C ARG A 207 -3.48 -6.42 11.02
N VAL A 208 -2.71 -5.79 11.90
CA VAL A 208 -2.23 -4.44 11.62
C VAL A 208 -0.80 -4.20 12.11
N ALA A 209 -0.04 -3.44 11.34
CA ALA A 209 1.30 -3.02 11.70
C ALA A 209 1.31 -1.89 12.75
N ASN A 210 0.51 -2.06 13.81
CA ASN A 210 0.43 -1.16 14.96
C ASN A 210 0.85 -1.94 16.21
N LEU A 211 1.78 -1.38 16.96
CA LEU A 211 2.34 -2.04 18.14
C LEU A 211 1.35 -2.09 19.29
N THR A 212 1.08 -3.26 19.81
CA THR A 212 0.43 -3.49 21.12
C THR A 212 1.47 -3.75 22.21
N GLN A 213 2.69 -4.11 21.83
CA GLN A 213 3.85 -4.22 22.70
C GLN A 213 4.95 -3.25 22.23
N PRO A 214 5.72 -2.61 23.12
CA PRO A 214 6.80 -1.73 22.72
C PRO A 214 7.95 -2.50 22.06
N ARG A 215 8.71 -1.82 21.22
CA ARG A 215 9.96 -2.31 20.61
C ARG A 215 11.08 -1.29 20.81
N PRO A 216 12.35 -1.65 20.70
CA PRO A 216 13.42 -0.69 20.80
C PRO A 216 13.20 0.52 19.89
N GLY A 217 13.22 1.72 20.46
CA GLY A 217 12.98 2.98 19.75
C GLY A 217 11.53 3.25 19.32
N ARG A 218 10.57 2.34 19.61
CA ARG A 218 9.17 2.46 19.21
C ARG A 218 8.23 2.14 20.36
N GLY A 219 7.35 3.09 20.70
CA GLY A 219 6.30 2.91 21.70
C GLY A 219 5.07 2.18 21.14
N ARG A 220 4.25 1.62 22.03
CA ARG A 220 2.96 1.05 21.64
C ARG A 220 1.98 2.12 21.15
N CYS A 221 0.95 1.70 20.42
CA CYS A 221 -0.13 2.57 19.93
C CYS A 221 -0.82 3.29 21.09
N GLN A 222 -1.01 4.59 20.96
CA GLN A 222 -1.66 5.47 21.96
C GLN A 222 -3.13 5.76 21.61
N TYR A 223 -3.72 5.07 20.63
CA TYR A 223 -5.14 5.19 20.22
C TYR A 223 -5.58 6.63 19.87
N ARG A 224 -4.68 7.46 19.38
CA ARG A 224 -4.91 8.90 19.13
C ARG A 224 -5.69 9.23 17.86
N ASN A 225 -5.96 8.25 17.00
CA ASN A 225 -6.61 8.46 15.69
C ASN A 225 -5.88 9.48 14.78
N ALA A 226 -4.57 9.57 14.88
CA ALA A 226 -3.74 10.52 14.13
C ALA A 226 -2.71 9.83 13.21
N CYS A 227 -2.97 8.60 12.79
CA CYS A 227 -1.99 7.78 12.07
C CYS A 227 -1.61 8.35 10.69
N ALA A 228 -2.53 9.03 10.00
CA ALA A 228 -2.23 9.66 8.70
C ALA A 228 -1.40 10.95 8.81
N LEU A 229 -0.99 11.35 10.03
CA LEU A 229 -0.22 12.56 10.30
C LEU A 229 1.24 12.28 10.68
N GLY A 230 1.64 11.01 10.66
CA GLY A 230 2.87 10.54 11.29
C GLY A 230 2.66 10.26 12.79
N CYS A 231 3.28 9.19 13.31
CA CYS A 231 3.18 8.81 14.72
C CYS A 231 4.47 9.14 15.47
N PRO A 232 4.50 10.17 16.31
CA PRO A 232 5.73 10.54 17.02
C PRO A 232 6.20 9.49 18.04
N PHE A 233 5.33 8.54 18.39
CA PHE A 233 5.65 7.41 19.28
C PHE A 233 6.20 6.18 18.53
N GLY A 234 6.27 6.22 17.19
CA GLY A 234 6.62 5.02 16.41
C GLY A 234 5.64 3.86 16.58
N GLY A 235 4.40 4.14 17.04
CA GLY A 235 3.39 3.13 17.39
C GLY A 235 2.81 2.36 16.22
N TYR A 236 3.17 2.70 14.98
CA TYR A 236 2.93 1.88 13.79
C TYR A 236 4.19 1.80 12.94
N PHE A 237 4.27 0.80 12.08
CA PHE A 237 5.37 0.66 11.14
C PHE A 237 5.35 1.79 10.09
N SER A 238 6.46 2.52 10.02
CA SER A 238 6.84 3.39 8.91
C SER A 238 8.34 3.26 8.67
N THR A 239 8.80 3.59 7.49
CA THR A 239 10.24 3.55 7.19
C THR A 239 11.04 4.39 8.19
N GLN A 240 10.58 5.61 8.51
CA GLN A 240 11.26 6.51 9.45
C GLN A 240 11.35 5.97 10.88
N ALA A 241 10.32 5.26 11.33
CA ALA A 241 10.27 4.76 12.71
C ALA A 241 10.92 3.38 12.88
N SER A 242 11.21 2.67 11.79
CA SER A 242 11.59 1.25 11.86
C SER A 242 12.80 0.90 11.01
N THR A 243 12.64 0.72 9.70
CA THR A 243 13.71 0.20 8.84
C THR A 243 14.84 1.19 8.59
N LEU A 244 14.55 2.48 8.49
CA LEU A 244 15.57 3.49 8.27
C LEU A 244 16.52 3.64 9.48
N PRO A 245 16.05 3.77 10.74
CA PRO A 245 16.92 3.74 11.90
C PRO A 245 17.80 2.49 11.99
N ALA A 246 17.26 1.31 11.67
CA ALA A 246 18.01 0.06 11.65
C ALA A 246 19.13 0.09 10.59
N ALA A 247 18.83 0.55 9.38
CA ALA A 247 19.83 0.70 8.33
C ALA A 247 20.92 1.71 8.69
N MET A 248 20.54 2.86 9.25
CA MET A 248 21.48 3.91 9.69
C MET A 248 22.40 3.43 10.80
N ALA A 249 21.89 2.63 11.75
CA ALA A 249 22.68 2.10 12.87
C ALA A 249 23.84 1.19 12.42
N THR A 250 23.81 0.65 11.20
CA THR A 250 24.91 -0.15 10.64
C THR A 250 26.14 0.69 10.24
N GLY A 251 25.99 2.02 10.10
CA GLY A 251 27.01 2.92 9.55
C GLY A 251 27.32 2.72 8.05
N ARG A 252 26.48 1.93 7.32
CA ARG A 252 26.70 1.55 5.92
C ARG A 252 25.71 2.19 4.95
N LEU A 253 24.80 3.04 5.45
CA LEU A 253 23.80 3.73 4.65
C LEU A 253 24.23 5.17 4.34
N THR A 254 24.26 5.52 3.05
CA THR A 254 24.27 6.90 2.56
C THR A 254 22.88 7.23 2.07
N LEU A 255 22.25 8.28 2.62
CA LEU A 255 20.92 8.74 2.23
C LEU A 255 21.02 10.07 1.47
N LYS A 256 20.34 10.14 0.32
CA LYS A 256 20.16 11.39 -0.44
C LYS A 256 18.69 11.61 -0.72
N THR A 257 18.17 12.75 -0.30
CA THR A 257 16.82 13.25 -0.63
C THR A 257 16.90 14.28 -1.76
N PHE A 258 15.77 14.67 -2.32
CA PHE A 258 15.67 15.50 -3.53
C PHE A 258 16.41 14.91 -4.74
N ALA A 259 16.56 13.58 -4.77
CA ALA A 259 17.31 12.83 -5.77
C ALA A 259 16.36 12.05 -6.69
N ILE A 260 16.03 12.63 -7.83
CA ILE A 260 15.15 12.02 -8.84
C ILE A 260 15.97 11.10 -9.73
N VAL A 261 15.79 9.79 -9.57
CA VAL A 261 16.38 8.82 -10.50
C VAL A 261 15.61 8.88 -11.81
N THR A 262 16.29 9.22 -12.89
CA THR A 262 15.71 9.39 -14.22
C THR A 262 15.80 8.14 -15.07
N ASP A 263 16.85 7.35 -14.90
CA ASP A 263 17.09 6.10 -15.62
C ASP A 263 18.19 5.25 -14.97
N ILE A 264 18.21 3.97 -15.31
CA ILE A 264 19.26 3.01 -14.99
C ILE A 264 20.36 3.12 -16.04
N VAL A 265 21.61 3.25 -15.61
CA VAL A 265 22.77 3.24 -16.49
C VAL A 265 23.12 1.79 -16.83
N PHE A 266 22.85 1.38 -18.06
CA PHE A 266 23.06 0.02 -18.53
C PHE A 266 24.40 -0.11 -19.28
N ASP A 267 25.22 -1.08 -18.87
CA ASP A 267 26.46 -1.46 -19.55
C ASP A 267 26.15 -2.58 -20.55
N ARG A 268 26.24 -2.26 -21.85
CA ARG A 268 25.90 -3.18 -22.95
C ARG A 268 26.88 -4.36 -23.05
N ASP A 269 28.16 -4.10 -22.81
CA ASP A 269 29.20 -5.10 -22.98
C ASP A 269 29.08 -6.17 -21.89
N ARG A 270 28.78 -5.72 -20.67
CA ARG A 270 28.61 -6.60 -19.50
C ARG A 270 27.17 -7.06 -19.29
N LYS A 271 26.20 -6.55 -20.06
CA LYS A 271 24.75 -6.82 -19.95
C LYS A 271 24.22 -6.63 -18.54
N ARG A 272 24.59 -5.52 -17.89
CA ARG A 272 24.23 -5.26 -16.49
C ARG A 272 24.03 -3.78 -16.19
N ALA A 273 23.31 -3.49 -15.12
CA ALA A 273 23.24 -2.15 -14.57
C ALA A 273 24.60 -1.77 -13.96
N SER A 274 25.16 -0.64 -14.33
CA SER A 274 26.38 -0.07 -13.73
C SER A 274 26.07 0.97 -12.67
N GLY A 275 24.82 1.46 -12.60
CA GLY A 275 24.37 2.46 -11.66
C GLY A 275 23.09 3.14 -12.09
N VAL A 276 22.90 4.37 -11.64
CA VAL A 276 21.71 5.19 -11.94
C VAL A 276 22.09 6.63 -12.26
N ARG A 277 21.28 7.30 -13.08
CA ARG A 277 21.35 8.74 -13.31
C ARG A 277 20.35 9.45 -12.43
N VAL A 278 20.81 10.50 -11.76
CA VAL A 278 20.04 11.26 -10.78
C VAL A 278 20.00 12.73 -11.18
N LEU A 279 18.80 13.28 -11.21
CA LEU A 279 18.56 14.71 -11.30
C LEU A 279 18.31 15.25 -9.88
N ASP A 280 19.09 16.21 -9.44
CA ASP A 280 18.85 16.93 -8.19
C ASP A 280 17.64 17.84 -8.34
N ALA A 281 16.61 17.61 -7.53
CA ALA A 281 15.32 18.31 -7.65
C ALA A 281 15.38 19.81 -7.27
N VAL A 282 16.49 20.26 -6.64
CA VAL A 282 16.69 21.65 -6.20
C VAL A 282 17.56 22.41 -7.18
N THR A 283 18.68 21.81 -7.61
CA THR A 283 19.69 22.47 -8.44
C THR A 283 19.57 22.16 -9.92
N ASN A 284 18.77 21.15 -10.29
CA ASN A 284 18.67 20.58 -11.65
C ASN A 284 20.00 19.97 -12.17
N ALA A 285 20.97 19.77 -11.32
CA ALA A 285 22.23 19.13 -11.67
C ALA A 285 22.04 17.62 -11.87
N THR A 286 22.71 17.06 -12.89
CA THR A 286 22.66 15.61 -13.17
C THR A 286 23.95 14.94 -12.71
N THR A 287 23.84 13.86 -11.94
CA THR A 287 24.94 13.06 -11.42
C THR A 287 24.70 11.58 -11.68
N GLU A 288 25.73 10.83 -12.06
CA GLU A 288 25.71 9.37 -12.11
C GLU A 288 26.33 8.77 -10.86
N TYR A 289 25.64 7.80 -10.26
CA TYR A 289 26.12 6.98 -9.14
C TYR A 289 26.30 5.54 -9.60
N SER A 290 27.41 4.93 -9.23
CA SER A 290 27.75 3.56 -9.61
C SER A 290 27.52 2.57 -8.48
N ALA A 291 27.03 1.36 -8.82
CA ALA A 291 26.88 0.24 -7.88
C ALA A 291 26.97 -1.10 -8.60
N LYS A 292 27.22 -2.17 -7.81
CA LYS A 292 27.22 -3.55 -8.28
C LYS A 292 25.80 -4.09 -8.52
N ILE A 293 24.85 -3.72 -7.66
CA ILE A 293 23.43 -4.10 -7.76
C ILE A 293 22.52 -2.87 -7.57
N VAL A 294 21.35 -2.92 -8.17
CA VAL A 294 20.33 -1.85 -8.06
C VAL A 294 18.99 -2.46 -7.64
N PHE A 295 18.38 -1.87 -6.60
CA PHE A 295 17.02 -2.17 -6.15
C PHE A 295 16.10 -1.03 -6.53
N LEU A 296 15.13 -1.30 -7.40
CA LEU A 296 14.12 -0.34 -7.82
C LEU A 296 12.87 -0.53 -6.96
N CYS A 297 12.60 0.46 -6.11
CA CYS A 297 11.56 0.49 -5.09
C CYS A 297 10.78 1.83 -5.13
N ALA A 298 10.64 2.40 -6.32
CA ALA A 298 10.11 3.76 -6.52
C ALA A 298 8.58 3.84 -6.53
N SER A 299 7.89 2.78 -6.17
CA SER A 299 6.47 2.49 -6.33
C SER A 299 6.10 2.10 -7.77
N THR A 300 5.08 1.27 -7.92
CA THR A 300 4.68 0.59 -9.16
C THR A 300 4.81 1.43 -10.42
N LEU A 301 4.16 2.58 -10.43
CA LEU A 301 4.11 3.44 -11.62
C LEU A 301 5.44 4.17 -11.88
N ASN A 302 6.12 4.64 -10.83
CA ASN A 302 7.42 5.29 -11.00
C ASN A 302 8.52 4.29 -11.38
N SER A 303 8.47 3.05 -10.89
CA SER A 303 9.42 2.00 -11.28
C SER A 303 9.27 1.63 -12.75
N ALA A 304 8.03 1.49 -13.24
CA ALA A 304 7.76 1.31 -14.67
C ALA A 304 8.29 2.49 -15.48
N TRP A 305 8.06 3.73 -15.03
CA TRP A 305 8.56 4.93 -15.69
C TRP A 305 10.10 4.95 -15.82
N ILE A 306 10.82 4.59 -14.74
CA ILE A 306 12.28 4.52 -14.76
C ILE A 306 12.75 3.45 -15.76
N LEU A 307 12.15 2.25 -15.72
CA LEU A 307 12.49 1.16 -16.64
C LEU A 307 12.25 1.55 -18.10
N MET A 308 11.10 2.13 -18.43
CA MET A 308 10.75 2.57 -19.78
C MET A 308 11.69 3.65 -20.34
N ARG A 309 12.36 4.41 -19.49
CA ARG A 309 13.32 5.43 -19.88
C ARG A 309 14.75 4.91 -20.01
N SER A 310 15.02 3.74 -19.44
CA SER A 310 16.36 3.15 -19.37
C SER A 310 16.69 2.35 -20.63
N ALA A 311 17.93 2.44 -21.11
CA ALA A 311 18.49 1.64 -22.20
C ALA A 311 17.61 1.57 -23.48
N ARG A 312 16.95 2.66 -23.85
CA ARG A 312 16.04 2.74 -25.01
C ARG A 312 16.75 2.54 -26.36
N ASP A 313 18.03 2.70 -26.39
CA ASP A 313 18.91 2.43 -27.50
C ASP A 313 19.23 0.92 -27.70
N VAL A 314 18.93 0.09 -26.68
CA VAL A 314 18.98 -1.38 -26.75
C VAL A 314 17.57 -1.94 -26.91
N TRP A 315 16.63 -1.46 -26.09
CA TRP A 315 15.22 -1.81 -26.12
C TRP A 315 14.37 -0.56 -26.29
N PRO A 316 13.70 -0.37 -27.43
CA PRO A 316 12.87 0.84 -27.66
C PRO A 316 11.80 1.07 -26.59
N GLY A 317 11.26 0.00 -25.99
CA GLY A 317 10.29 0.05 -24.89
C GLY A 317 10.91 0.26 -23.50
N GLY A 318 12.25 0.33 -23.39
CA GLY A 318 13.00 0.46 -22.16
C GLY A 318 13.55 -0.86 -21.62
N LEU A 319 14.33 -0.78 -20.55
CA LEU A 319 14.95 -1.93 -19.89
C LEU A 319 13.90 -2.85 -19.25
N GLY A 320 13.89 -4.11 -19.59
CA GLY A 320 12.88 -5.09 -19.17
C GLY A 320 11.71 -5.23 -20.15
N SER A 321 11.76 -4.60 -21.31
CA SER A 321 10.67 -4.66 -22.32
C SER A 321 10.80 -5.79 -23.32
N SER A 322 11.77 -6.69 -23.20
CA SER A 322 12.00 -7.78 -24.16
C SER A 322 10.79 -8.71 -24.32
N SER A 323 10.00 -8.90 -23.26
CA SER A 323 8.78 -9.71 -23.28
C SER A 323 7.55 -8.98 -23.86
N GLY A 324 7.58 -7.65 -24.00
CA GLY A 324 6.39 -6.84 -24.30
C GLY A 324 5.46 -6.60 -23.08
N GLU A 325 5.82 -7.05 -21.88
CA GLU A 325 4.96 -6.98 -20.69
C GLU A 325 5.23 -5.75 -19.80
N LEU A 326 6.32 -5.04 -20.04
CA LEU A 326 6.64 -3.83 -19.25
C LEU A 326 5.55 -2.76 -19.43
N GLY A 327 5.01 -2.30 -18.30
CA GLY A 327 3.93 -1.31 -18.26
C GLY A 327 2.52 -1.90 -18.32
N HIS A 328 2.36 -3.16 -18.66
CA HIS A 328 1.07 -3.85 -18.77
C HIS A 328 0.60 -4.50 -17.48
N ASN A 329 -0.65 -4.97 -17.46
CA ASN A 329 -1.28 -5.65 -16.32
C ASN A 329 -1.35 -4.79 -15.06
N LEU A 330 -1.57 -3.49 -15.20
CA LEU A 330 -1.80 -2.58 -14.08
C LEU A 330 -3.09 -2.96 -13.35
N MET A 331 -2.98 -3.17 -12.05
CA MET A 331 -4.06 -3.53 -11.13
C MET A 331 -4.12 -2.57 -9.95
N ASP A 332 -5.29 -2.49 -9.32
CA ASP A 332 -5.53 -1.90 -8.00
C ASP A 332 -6.56 -2.78 -7.27
N HIS A 333 -7.00 -2.40 -6.09
CA HIS A 333 -8.20 -2.94 -5.46
C HIS A 333 -9.39 -2.02 -5.71
N HIS A 334 -10.56 -2.61 -5.98
CA HIS A 334 -11.80 -1.86 -5.93
C HIS A 334 -12.44 -1.97 -4.54
N PHE A 335 -13.00 -0.87 -4.05
CA PHE A 335 -13.57 -0.78 -2.70
C PHE A 335 -14.68 0.28 -2.63
N ARG A 336 -15.01 0.81 -1.44
CA ARG A 336 -16.06 1.82 -1.20
C ARG A 336 -17.48 1.32 -1.48
N CYS A 337 -17.70 0.03 -1.40
CA CYS A 337 -19.02 -0.55 -1.37
C CYS A 337 -19.15 -1.53 -0.21
N GLY A 338 -20.37 -1.66 0.33
CA GLY A 338 -20.65 -2.48 1.50
C GLY A 338 -21.97 -2.08 2.14
N ALA A 339 -22.05 -2.21 3.46
CA ALA A 339 -23.23 -1.80 4.21
C ALA A 339 -22.88 -1.25 5.59
N SER A 340 -23.81 -0.48 6.16
CA SER A 340 -23.75 0.00 7.55
C SER A 340 -25.13 -0.09 8.20
N GLY A 341 -25.16 -0.17 9.54
CA GLY A 341 -26.41 -0.22 10.30
C GLY A 341 -26.23 0.27 11.72
N ILE A 342 -27.34 0.41 12.44
CA ILE A 342 -27.41 0.80 13.84
C ILE A 342 -27.53 -0.45 14.70
N LEU A 343 -26.64 -0.62 15.68
CA LEU A 343 -26.77 -1.66 16.69
C LEU A 343 -27.46 -1.06 17.93
N PRO A 344 -28.66 -1.54 18.32
CA PRO A 344 -29.43 -0.93 19.41
C PRO A 344 -28.93 -1.26 20.81
N GLU A 345 -27.94 -2.13 20.90
CA GLU A 345 -27.38 -2.63 22.16
C GLU A 345 -26.16 -1.82 22.62
N HIS A 346 -25.74 -2.02 23.88
CA HIS A 346 -24.54 -1.41 24.49
C HIS A 346 -24.59 0.13 24.54
N ASN A 347 -25.77 0.73 24.63
CA ASN A 347 -25.92 2.19 24.76
C ASN A 347 -25.38 2.75 26.07
N ASP A 348 -25.16 1.90 27.08
CA ASP A 348 -24.49 2.17 28.35
C ASP A 348 -22.95 2.17 28.26
N LYS A 349 -22.38 1.76 27.12
CA LYS A 349 -20.93 1.58 26.94
C LYS A 349 -20.33 2.59 25.97
N THR A 350 -19.11 2.98 26.27
CA THR A 350 -18.26 3.82 25.40
C THR A 350 -16.87 3.20 25.30
N VAL A 351 -16.10 3.66 24.32
CA VAL A 351 -14.66 3.34 24.19
C VAL A 351 -13.86 4.62 24.18
N TYR A 352 -12.71 4.60 24.82
CA TYR A 352 -11.77 5.71 24.81
C TYR A 352 -10.73 5.51 23.70
N GLY A 353 -10.48 6.60 22.98
CA GLY A 353 -9.59 6.57 21.81
C GLY A 353 -10.21 5.80 20.65
N ARG A 354 -9.47 5.72 19.55
CA ARG A 354 -9.89 4.98 18.37
C ARG A 354 -8.80 4.00 17.97
N ARG A 355 -9.16 2.74 17.83
CA ARG A 355 -8.27 1.76 17.22
C ARG A 355 -7.90 2.22 15.82
N PRO A 356 -6.63 2.06 15.41
CA PRO A 356 -6.17 2.47 14.07
C PRO A 356 -6.90 1.73 12.95
N ASN A 357 -7.27 0.47 13.19
CA ASN A 357 -8.10 -0.37 12.34
C ASN A 357 -9.14 -1.10 13.19
N GLY A 358 -10.27 -1.46 12.57
CA GLY A 358 -11.36 -2.13 13.23
C GLY A 358 -11.28 -3.65 13.13
N PHE A 359 -12.34 -4.24 12.59
CA PHE A 359 -12.42 -5.67 12.31
C PHE A 359 -12.05 -5.96 10.84
N TYR A 360 -11.80 -7.24 10.58
CA TYR A 360 -11.64 -7.81 9.25
C TYR A 360 -12.56 -9.03 9.08
N ILE A 361 -13.20 -9.16 7.91
CA ILE A 361 -13.88 -10.38 7.50
C ILE A 361 -13.11 -10.92 6.29
N PRO A 362 -12.39 -12.05 6.45
CA PRO A 362 -11.65 -12.68 5.36
C PRO A 362 -12.57 -13.13 4.23
N ARG A 363 -12.02 -13.27 3.04
CA ARG A 363 -12.69 -13.82 1.87
C ARG A 363 -13.40 -15.13 2.21
N PHE A 364 -14.65 -15.27 1.77
CA PHE A 364 -15.47 -16.49 1.90
C PHE A 364 -16.21 -16.86 0.61
N ARG A 365 -16.19 -15.98 -0.41
CA ARG A 365 -16.78 -16.25 -1.72
C ARG A 365 -15.77 -16.91 -2.67
N ASN A 366 -16.28 -17.77 -3.57
CA ASN A 366 -15.47 -18.59 -4.48
C ASN A 366 -14.40 -19.41 -3.76
N LEU A 367 -14.75 -19.96 -2.59
CA LEU A 367 -13.93 -20.86 -1.79
C LEU A 367 -14.73 -22.08 -1.33
N PHE A 368 -14.07 -23.21 -1.18
CA PHE A 368 -14.63 -24.42 -0.55
C PHE A 368 -15.97 -24.88 -1.15
N GLY A 369 -16.13 -24.74 -2.47
CA GLY A 369 -17.35 -25.16 -3.18
C GLY A 369 -18.37 -24.03 -3.41
N ASP A 370 -18.23 -22.86 -2.79
CA ASP A 370 -18.98 -21.68 -3.18
C ASP A 370 -18.55 -21.23 -4.59
N LYS A 371 -19.51 -21.00 -5.47
CA LYS A 371 -19.26 -20.52 -6.84
C LYS A 371 -20.15 -19.33 -7.17
N ARG A 372 -19.55 -18.30 -7.73
CA ARG A 372 -20.21 -17.08 -8.15
C ARG A 372 -20.09 -16.88 -9.66
N ASP A 373 -20.81 -15.91 -10.18
CA ASP A 373 -20.77 -15.46 -11.57
C ASP A 373 -19.57 -14.53 -11.88
N TYR A 374 -18.60 -14.47 -10.98
CA TYR A 374 -17.33 -13.76 -11.09
C TYR A 374 -16.18 -14.61 -10.53
N LEU A 375 -14.95 -14.31 -10.93
CA LEU A 375 -13.72 -14.92 -10.41
C LEU A 375 -13.21 -14.19 -9.17
N ARG A 376 -12.37 -14.85 -8.35
CA ARG A 376 -11.71 -14.29 -7.16
C ARG A 376 -12.69 -14.00 -6.02
N GLY A 377 -12.46 -12.91 -5.30
CA GLY A 377 -13.29 -12.55 -4.17
C GLY A 377 -12.84 -11.28 -3.46
N PHE A 378 -13.37 -11.09 -2.28
CA PHE A 378 -13.19 -9.88 -1.48
C PHE A 378 -13.13 -10.20 0.01
N GLY A 379 -12.48 -9.31 0.77
CA GLY A 379 -12.57 -9.24 2.23
C GLY A 379 -13.18 -7.92 2.66
N TYR A 380 -13.65 -7.84 3.91
CA TYR A 380 -14.20 -6.59 4.45
C TYR A 380 -13.29 -6.00 5.52
N GLN A 381 -13.17 -4.69 5.49
CA GLN A 381 -12.57 -3.88 6.55
C GLN A 381 -13.64 -2.95 7.12
N GLY A 382 -13.81 -2.97 8.44
CA GLY A 382 -14.87 -2.20 9.08
C GLY A 382 -14.60 -1.86 10.53
N SER A 383 -15.53 -1.10 11.11
CA SER A 383 -15.47 -0.75 12.53
C SER A 383 -16.85 -0.41 13.08
N ALA A 384 -16.99 -0.47 14.41
CA ALA A 384 -18.12 0.08 15.10
C ALA A 384 -17.71 1.24 16.01
N SER A 385 -18.52 2.28 16.05
CA SER A 385 -18.32 3.44 16.93
C SER A 385 -19.66 4.03 17.37
N ARG A 386 -19.65 4.72 18.52
CA ARG A 386 -20.80 5.53 18.94
C ARG A 386 -20.90 6.76 18.02
N GLN A 387 -22.11 7.12 17.62
CA GLN A 387 -22.34 8.38 16.91
C GLN A 387 -22.02 9.56 17.82
N GLY A 388 -21.27 10.53 17.30
CA GLY A 388 -20.91 11.73 18.03
C GLY A 388 -21.94 12.86 17.89
N TRP A 389 -21.61 14.01 18.43
CA TRP A 389 -22.44 15.23 18.37
C TRP A 389 -22.76 15.70 16.94
N GLN A 390 -22.00 15.30 15.94
CA GLN A 390 -22.23 15.68 14.54
C GLN A 390 -23.59 15.22 14.00
N ARG A 391 -24.23 14.23 14.61
CA ARG A 391 -25.61 13.82 14.28
C ARG A 391 -26.60 14.98 14.45
N ALA A 392 -26.35 15.90 15.38
CA ALA A 392 -27.19 17.05 15.66
C ALA A 392 -27.47 17.94 14.45
N VAL A 393 -26.47 18.09 13.59
CA VAL A 393 -26.57 18.90 12.35
C VAL A 393 -27.58 18.28 11.38
N ALA A 394 -27.69 16.95 11.37
CA ALA A 394 -28.63 16.24 10.50
C ALA A 394 -30.07 16.18 11.10
N GLU A 395 -30.19 16.22 12.42
CA GLU A 395 -31.49 16.10 13.11
C GLU A 395 -32.28 17.43 13.16
N LEU A 396 -31.64 18.56 12.88
CA LEU A 396 -32.24 19.92 12.90
C LEU A 396 -33.08 20.22 14.15
N GLY A 397 -32.73 19.60 15.27
CA GLY A 397 -33.44 19.74 16.53
C GLY A 397 -33.16 21.09 17.22
N VAL A 398 -34.11 21.57 18.01
CA VAL A 398 -33.98 22.79 18.80
C VAL A 398 -34.53 22.59 20.22
N GLY A 399 -34.07 23.43 21.16
CA GLY A 399 -34.62 23.45 22.51
C GLY A 399 -33.88 22.60 23.53
N GLY A 400 -34.47 22.42 24.71
CA GLY A 400 -33.91 21.71 25.86
C GLY A 400 -33.66 20.23 25.58
N ASP A 401 -34.70 19.52 25.12
CA ASP A 401 -34.63 18.09 24.82
C ASP A 401 -33.56 17.74 23.79
N PHE A 402 -33.36 18.63 22.80
CA PHE A 402 -32.28 18.47 21.83
C PHE A 402 -30.89 18.61 22.49
N LYS A 403 -30.70 19.58 23.37
CA LYS A 403 -29.44 19.76 24.11
C LYS A 403 -29.15 18.55 25.00
N ASP A 404 -30.17 18.04 25.67
CA ASP A 404 -30.04 16.85 26.51
C ASP A 404 -29.70 15.61 25.68
N ALA A 405 -30.35 15.40 24.54
CA ALA A 405 -30.03 14.33 23.63
C ALA A 405 -28.59 14.43 23.08
N MET A 406 -28.07 15.65 22.88
CA MET A 406 -26.70 15.88 22.39
C MET A 406 -25.63 15.77 23.49
N SER A 407 -26.03 15.83 24.77
CA SER A 407 -25.09 15.59 25.89
C SER A 407 -24.61 14.15 25.98
N MET A 408 -25.36 13.21 25.39
CA MET A 408 -25.06 11.78 25.37
C MET A 408 -24.55 11.31 23.99
N PRO A 409 -23.63 10.34 23.94
CA PRO A 409 -23.27 9.70 22.68
C PRO A 409 -24.51 9.06 22.02
N GLY A 410 -24.59 9.14 20.69
CA GLY A 410 -25.64 8.47 19.92
C GLY A 410 -25.52 6.94 19.94
N PRO A 411 -26.36 6.23 19.19
CA PRO A 411 -26.31 4.76 19.10
C PRO A 411 -25.00 4.25 18.50
N TRP A 412 -24.72 2.97 18.66
CA TRP A 412 -23.62 2.31 17.97
C TRP A 412 -23.94 2.19 16.49
N GLN A 413 -23.05 2.69 15.66
CA GLN A 413 -23.05 2.46 14.22
C GLN A 413 -21.94 1.49 13.88
N ILE A 414 -22.25 0.45 13.10
CA ILE A 414 -21.32 -0.52 12.58
C ILE A 414 -21.39 -0.53 11.06
N GLY A 415 -20.25 -0.64 10.39
CA GLY A 415 -20.21 -0.73 8.95
C GLY A 415 -18.86 -1.21 8.44
N SER A 416 -18.86 -1.64 7.19
CA SER A 416 -17.65 -2.07 6.50
C SER A 416 -17.68 -1.69 5.03
N THR A 417 -16.49 -1.69 4.44
CA THR A 417 -16.27 -1.64 3.00
C THR A 417 -15.58 -2.93 2.55
N GLY A 418 -16.05 -3.50 1.45
CA GLY A 418 -15.39 -4.60 0.76
C GLY A 418 -14.14 -4.11 0.05
N PHE A 419 -13.12 -4.95 0.02
CA PHE A 419 -11.92 -4.81 -0.81
C PHE A 419 -11.88 -6.01 -1.75
N GLY A 420 -12.05 -5.77 -3.05
CA GLY A 420 -12.12 -6.80 -4.07
C GLY A 420 -10.87 -6.83 -4.92
N GLU A 421 -10.54 -8.03 -5.36
CA GLU A 421 -9.46 -8.27 -6.29
C GLU A 421 -9.80 -7.75 -7.67
N MET A 422 -8.89 -7.00 -8.29
CA MET A 422 -8.95 -6.62 -9.69
C MET A 422 -8.16 -7.63 -10.50
N LEU A 423 -8.77 -8.19 -11.54
CA LEU A 423 -8.10 -9.17 -12.40
C LEU A 423 -6.96 -8.53 -13.21
N PRO A 424 -5.83 -9.25 -13.42
CA PRO A 424 -4.80 -8.80 -14.33
C PRO A 424 -5.36 -8.74 -15.76
N ASN A 425 -5.20 -7.58 -16.41
CA ASN A 425 -5.62 -7.32 -17.77
C ASN A 425 -4.50 -6.64 -18.54
N HIS A 426 -4.03 -7.25 -19.62
CA HIS A 426 -2.95 -6.69 -20.45
C HIS A 426 -3.29 -5.34 -21.05
N ALA A 427 -4.57 -5.02 -21.29
CA ALA A 427 -5.00 -3.71 -21.79
C ALA A 427 -4.82 -2.59 -20.73
N ASN A 428 -4.85 -2.92 -19.44
CA ASN A 428 -4.56 -1.98 -18.37
C ASN A 428 -3.05 -1.72 -18.31
N ARG A 429 -2.63 -0.50 -18.66
CA ARG A 429 -1.21 -0.22 -18.90
C ARG A 429 -0.82 1.22 -18.59
N VAL A 430 0.48 1.42 -18.51
CA VAL A 430 1.12 2.74 -18.52
C VAL A 430 2.09 2.85 -19.69
N THR A 431 2.24 4.05 -20.20
CA THR A 431 3.22 4.42 -21.24
C THR A 431 3.83 5.77 -20.91
N ILE A 432 4.90 6.15 -21.59
CA ILE A 432 5.47 7.50 -21.48
C ILE A 432 4.69 8.45 -22.41
N ASP A 433 4.24 9.58 -21.86
CA ASP A 433 3.71 10.70 -22.62
C ASP A 433 4.83 11.73 -22.83
N GLU A 434 5.47 11.67 -24.01
CA GLU A 434 6.57 12.57 -24.39
C GLU A 434 6.08 14.00 -24.70
N SER A 435 4.77 14.20 -24.90
CA SER A 435 4.19 15.51 -25.23
C SER A 435 4.00 16.41 -24.01
N ARG A 436 4.06 15.82 -22.79
CA ARG A 436 3.84 16.51 -21.53
C ARG A 436 4.97 16.26 -20.55
N THR A 437 5.41 17.31 -19.85
CA THR A 437 6.51 17.21 -18.89
C THR A 437 6.08 17.69 -17.50
N ASP A 438 6.81 17.23 -16.49
CA ASP A 438 6.74 17.77 -15.13
C ASP A 438 7.56 19.06 -14.98
N LYS A 439 7.62 19.61 -13.77
CA LYS A 439 8.34 20.86 -13.50
C LYS A 439 9.86 20.77 -13.68
N TRP A 440 10.42 19.59 -13.82
CA TRP A 440 11.85 19.35 -14.12
C TRP A 440 12.11 19.05 -15.60
N GLY A 441 11.08 19.16 -16.45
CA GLY A 441 11.20 18.86 -17.88
C GLY A 441 11.24 17.38 -18.21
N LEU A 442 10.88 16.51 -17.26
CA LEU A 442 10.84 15.06 -17.47
C LEU A 442 9.47 14.65 -18.04
N PRO A 443 9.42 13.75 -19.06
CA PRO A 443 8.16 13.28 -19.62
C PRO A 443 7.36 12.54 -18.57
N VAL A 444 6.03 12.64 -18.66
CA VAL A 444 5.13 12.07 -17.66
C VAL A 444 4.60 10.69 -18.07
N LEU A 445 3.94 9.98 -17.13
CA LEU A 445 3.20 8.77 -17.46
C LEU A 445 1.84 9.10 -18.06
N SER A 446 1.42 8.30 -19.04
CA SER A 446 0.05 8.14 -19.51
C SER A 446 -0.51 6.84 -18.95
N ILE A 447 -1.69 6.88 -18.32
CA ILE A 447 -2.30 5.75 -17.61
C ILE A 447 -3.62 5.41 -18.27
N ASP A 448 -3.74 4.15 -18.74
CA ASP A 448 -4.96 3.57 -19.32
C ASP A 448 -5.35 2.35 -18.47
N CYS A 449 -6.31 2.52 -17.57
CA CYS A 449 -6.71 1.48 -16.63
C CYS A 449 -8.18 1.59 -16.25
N GLU A 450 -8.90 0.46 -16.29
CA GLU A 450 -10.29 0.37 -15.89
C GLU A 450 -10.61 -0.97 -15.22
N THR A 451 -11.68 -1.00 -14.43
CA THR A 451 -12.30 -2.23 -13.91
C THR A 451 -13.22 -2.85 -14.96
N GLY A 452 -13.36 -4.17 -14.92
CA GLY A 452 -14.21 -4.93 -15.84
C GLY A 452 -15.56 -5.34 -15.27
N GLU A 453 -16.22 -6.26 -15.98
CA GLU A 453 -17.48 -6.87 -15.56
C GLU A 453 -17.33 -7.69 -14.28
N ASN A 454 -16.22 -8.40 -14.16
CA ASN A 454 -15.89 -9.21 -12.98
C ASN A 454 -15.99 -8.40 -11.69
N GLU A 455 -15.36 -7.23 -11.67
CA GLU A 455 -15.35 -6.35 -10.51
C GLU A 455 -16.74 -5.75 -10.25
N ARG A 456 -17.54 -5.45 -11.29
CA ARG A 456 -18.92 -4.96 -11.13
C ARG A 456 -19.84 -6.00 -10.49
N LEU A 457 -19.76 -7.26 -10.92
CA LEU A 457 -20.52 -8.36 -10.32
C LEU A 457 -20.13 -8.60 -8.87
N MET A 458 -18.82 -8.57 -8.58
CA MET A 458 -18.29 -8.72 -7.23
C MET A 458 -18.79 -7.62 -6.27
N ARG A 459 -18.86 -6.36 -6.72
CA ARG A 459 -19.37 -5.23 -5.92
C ARG A 459 -20.81 -5.41 -5.47
N ARG A 460 -21.67 -6.04 -6.29
CA ARG A 460 -23.05 -6.38 -5.93
C ARG A 460 -23.08 -7.32 -4.72
N ASP A 461 -22.26 -8.35 -4.74
CA ASP A 461 -22.17 -9.30 -3.61
C ASP A 461 -21.56 -8.64 -2.37
N MET A 462 -20.57 -7.74 -2.51
CA MET A 462 -20.04 -6.99 -1.37
C MET A 462 -21.10 -6.21 -0.62
N MET A 463 -22.07 -5.62 -1.30
CA MET A 463 -23.19 -4.92 -0.67
C MET A 463 -24.17 -5.88 0.00
N ASN A 464 -24.62 -6.87 -0.75
CA ASN A 464 -25.64 -7.81 -0.30
C ASN A 464 -25.18 -8.66 0.88
N ASP A 465 -23.99 -9.24 0.80
CA ASP A 465 -23.42 -10.08 1.85
C ASP A 465 -23.20 -9.30 3.16
N MET A 466 -22.76 -8.04 3.07
CA MET A 466 -22.59 -7.25 4.28
C MET A 466 -23.92 -6.84 4.90
N ALA A 467 -24.91 -6.48 4.09
CA ALA A 467 -26.26 -6.19 4.58
C ALA A 467 -26.86 -7.42 5.28
N GLU A 468 -26.79 -8.59 4.64
CA GLU A 468 -27.25 -9.86 5.19
C GLU A 468 -26.60 -10.17 6.56
N MET A 469 -25.28 -9.99 6.67
CA MET A 469 -24.56 -10.22 7.92
C MET A 469 -24.97 -9.24 9.02
N LEU A 470 -25.19 -7.98 8.71
CA LEU A 470 -25.64 -6.96 9.67
C LEU A 470 -27.06 -7.21 10.13
N GLU A 471 -28.00 -7.49 9.23
CA GLU A 471 -29.40 -7.81 9.56
C GLU A 471 -29.49 -9.06 10.42
N ALA A 472 -28.81 -10.14 10.02
CA ALA A 472 -28.74 -11.37 10.79
C ALA A 472 -28.10 -11.20 12.17
N SER A 473 -27.29 -10.15 12.33
CA SER A 473 -26.67 -9.77 13.60
C SER A 473 -27.50 -8.80 14.44
N GLY A 474 -28.76 -8.49 14.03
CA GLY A 474 -29.68 -7.63 14.77
C GLY A 474 -29.44 -6.12 14.59
N ALA A 475 -28.65 -5.73 13.61
CA ALA A 475 -28.55 -4.33 13.23
C ALA A 475 -29.86 -3.84 12.61
N ARG A 476 -30.20 -2.58 12.89
CA ARG A 476 -31.36 -1.88 12.33
C ARG A 476 -30.92 -0.84 11.34
N GLU A 477 -31.86 -0.35 10.54
CA GLU A 477 -31.60 0.69 9.53
C GLU A 477 -30.40 0.36 8.64
N VAL A 478 -30.30 -0.91 8.24
CA VAL A 478 -29.21 -1.36 7.38
C VAL A 478 -29.31 -0.68 6.03
N ARG A 479 -28.23 -0.03 5.62
CA ARG A 479 -28.11 0.70 4.36
C ARG A 479 -26.92 0.19 3.59
N VAL A 480 -27.17 -0.26 2.37
CA VAL A 480 -26.11 -0.56 1.41
C VAL A 480 -25.58 0.72 0.78
N ASN A 481 -24.32 0.72 0.44
CA ASN A 481 -23.69 1.85 -0.24
C ASN A 481 -22.72 1.36 -1.32
N ASP A 482 -22.74 2.03 -2.45
CA ASP A 482 -21.71 1.99 -3.47
C ASP A 482 -21.35 3.44 -3.85
N ASN A 483 -20.20 3.90 -3.37
CA ASN A 483 -19.74 5.26 -3.61
C ASN A 483 -18.79 5.35 -4.82
N GLY A 484 -18.80 4.32 -5.67
CA GLY A 484 -17.89 4.18 -6.80
C GLY A 484 -16.45 3.91 -6.36
N SER A 485 -15.72 3.24 -7.23
CA SER A 485 -14.28 3.02 -7.06
C SER A 485 -13.63 3.13 -8.44
N PHE A 486 -12.66 4.01 -8.55
CA PHE A 486 -11.86 4.15 -9.76
C PHE A 486 -10.47 3.60 -9.49
N PRO A 487 -9.77 3.03 -10.49
CA PRO A 487 -8.39 2.60 -10.31
C PRO A 487 -7.50 3.72 -9.76
N GLY A 488 -6.55 3.37 -8.91
CA GLY A 488 -5.70 4.30 -8.16
C GLY A 488 -6.26 4.71 -6.79
N MET A 489 -7.58 4.69 -6.58
CA MET A 489 -8.21 5.06 -5.31
C MET A 489 -7.86 4.09 -4.18
N GLY A 490 -7.61 2.81 -4.48
CA GLY A 490 -7.18 1.79 -3.52
C GLY A 490 -5.78 2.05 -2.98
N ILE A 491 -4.98 2.84 -3.70
CA ILE A 491 -3.57 3.14 -3.39
C ILE A 491 -2.74 1.82 -3.33
N HIS A 492 -3.16 0.83 -4.07
CA HIS A 492 -2.58 -0.50 -4.13
C HIS A 492 -2.16 -0.84 -5.57
N GLU A 493 -1.51 0.11 -6.25
CA GLU A 493 -1.05 -0.09 -7.63
C GLU A 493 -0.11 -1.30 -7.69
N MET A 494 -0.41 -2.26 -8.57
CA MET A 494 0.29 -3.52 -8.76
C MET A 494 0.44 -3.85 -10.24
N GLY A 495 1.31 -4.81 -10.56
CA GLY A 495 1.60 -5.18 -11.95
C GLY A 495 2.65 -4.29 -12.59
N THR A 496 2.57 -4.01 -13.89
CA THR A 496 3.49 -3.21 -14.70
C THR A 496 4.88 -3.80 -14.96
N ALA A 497 5.39 -4.68 -14.10
CA ALA A 497 6.63 -5.44 -14.29
C ALA A 497 6.49 -6.84 -13.66
N ARG A 498 5.37 -7.52 -13.96
CA ARG A 498 5.01 -8.78 -13.31
C ARG A 498 6.12 -9.82 -13.36
N MET A 499 6.25 -10.61 -12.29
CA MET A 499 7.15 -11.76 -12.24
C MET A 499 6.51 -12.99 -12.88
N GLY A 500 7.36 -13.91 -13.36
CA GLY A 500 6.92 -15.16 -13.97
C GLY A 500 8.05 -16.15 -14.15
N ARG A 501 7.74 -17.29 -14.76
CA ARG A 501 8.70 -18.40 -15.00
C ARG A 501 9.38 -18.30 -16.37
N ASP A 502 8.77 -17.58 -17.31
CA ASP A 502 9.22 -17.47 -18.69
C ASP A 502 9.54 -16.01 -19.03
N PRO A 503 10.78 -15.70 -19.49
CA PRO A 503 11.18 -14.36 -19.90
C PRO A 503 10.38 -13.81 -21.10
N LYS A 504 9.64 -14.65 -21.81
CA LYS A 504 8.77 -14.22 -22.92
C LYS A 504 7.41 -13.68 -22.44
N THR A 505 7.02 -13.95 -21.22
CA THR A 505 5.69 -13.59 -20.69
C THR A 505 5.75 -12.79 -19.40
N SER A 506 6.94 -12.43 -18.95
CA SER A 506 7.15 -11.69 -17.72
C SER A 506 8.37 -10.76 -17.80
N VAL A 507 8.38 -9.74 -16.98
CA VAL A 507 9.51 -8.80 -16.85
C VAL A 507 10.54 -9.31 -15.85
N LEU A 508 10.06 -9.94 -14.77
CA LEU A 508 10.90 -10.40 -13.66
C LEU A 508 10.85 -11.91 -13.51
N ASN A 509 11.97 -12.47 -13.03
CA ASN A 509 12.06 -13.86 -12.62
C ASN A 509 11.54 -14.09 -11.19
N ALA A 510 11.60 -15.33 -10.71
CA ALA A 510 11.17 -15.74 -9.36
C ALA A 510 11.91 -15.04 -8.20
N HIS A 511 13.04 -14.40 -8.45
CA HIS A 511 13.86 -13.68 -7.46
C HIS A 511 13.77 -12.16 -7.56
N ASN A 512 12.75 -11.63 -8.27
CA ASN A 512 12.55 -10.21 -8.53
C ASN A 512 13.64 -9.56 -9.41
N GLN A 513 14.48 -10.34 -10.10
CA GLN A 513 15.46 -9.82 -11.05
C GLN A 513 14.80 -9.53 -12.40
N VAL A 514 15.15 -8.42 -13.03
CA VAL A 514 14.79 -8.14 -14.41
C VAL A 514 15.50 -9.15 -15.33
N TRP A 515 14.76 -9.87 -16.18
CA TRP A 515 15.33 -10.88 -17.07
C TRP A 515 16.45 -10.32 -17.98
N ASP A 516 16.26 -9.10 -18.46
CA ASP A 516 17.24 -8.41 -19.32
C ASP A 516 18.47 -7.87 -18.57
N CYS A 517 18.44 -7.88 -17.21
CA CYS A 517 19.46 -7.25 -16.39
C CYS A 517 19.47 -7.84 -14.97
N LEU A 518 20.17 -8.98 -14.79
CA LEU A 518 20.07 -9.80 -13.58
C LEU A 518 20.57 -9.14 -12.27
N ASN A 519 21.32 -8.06 -12.32
CA ASN A 519 21.73 -7.29 -11.14
C ASN A 519 20.80 -6.10 -10.85
N LEU A 520 19.64 -6.02 -11.51
CA LEU A 520 18.56 -5.08 -11.26
C LEU A 520 17.35 -5.82 -10.67
N PHE A 521 16.93 -5.42 -9.48
CA PHE A 521 15.80 -6.00 -8.74
C PHE A 521 14.65 -5.00 -8.67
N VAL A 522 13.40 -5.47 -8.83
CA VAL A 522 12.20 -4.66 -8.66
C VAL A 522 11.32 -5.30 -7.60
N THR A 523 11.11 -4.61 -6.46
CA THR A 523 10.49 -5.19 -5.26
C THR A 523 9.34 -4.37 -4.68
N ASP A 524 8.86 -3.35 -5.38
CA ASP A 524 7.60 -2.68 -5.08
C ASP A 524 6.41 -3.39 -5.78
N GLY A 525 5.23 -2.80 -5.77
CA GLY A 525 4.03 -3.43 -6.33
C GLY A 525 4.14 -3.84 -7.81
N SER A 526 5.14 -3.37 -8.55
CA SER A 526 5.33 -3.70 -9.97
C SER A 526 5.45 -5.20 -10.22
N PHE A 527 6.06 -5.97 -9.29
CA PHE A 527 6.31 -7.40 -9.47
C PHE A 527 5.07 -8.27 -9.39
N MET A 528 3.97 -7.77 -8.85
CA MET A 528 2.77 -8.56 -8.56
C MET A 528 2.15 -9.15 -9.83
N THR A 529 1.89 -10.45 -9.81
CA THR A 529 1.31 -11.21 -10.92
C THR A 529 -0.21 -11.27 -10.84
N SER A 530 -0.76 -11.15 -9.62
CA SER A 530 -2.18 -10.92 -9.32
C SER A 530 -2.30 -10.09 -8.05
N SER A 531 -3.44 -9.44 -7.82
CA SER A 531 -3.61 -8.51 -6.70
C SER A 531 -4.06 -9.18 -5.40
N ALA A 532 -4.72 -10.34 -5.47
CA ALA A 532 -5.50 -10.90 -4.37
C ALA A 532 -6.53 -9.88 -3.82
N CYS A 533 -7.19 -10.14 -2.70
CA CYS A 533 -8.05 -9.16 -2.04
C CYS A 533 -7.42 -8.58 -0.75
N HIS A 534 -6.15 -8.89 -0.51
CA HIS A 534 -5.41 -8.49 0.68
C HIS A 534 -4.58 -7.23 0.42
N ASN A 535 -4.50 -6.35 1.44
CA ASN A 535 -3.61 -5.19 1.34
C ASN A 535 -2.16 -5.64 1.08
N PRO A 536 -1.48 -5.15 0.03
CA PRO A 536 -0.28 -5.80 -0.51
C PRO A 536 1.02 -5.47 0.25
N SER A 537 1.01 -4.48 1.14
CA SER A 537 2.24 -3.93 1.74
C SER A 537 3.09 -4.96 2.49
N LEU A 538 2.46 -5.92 3.20
CA LEU A 538 3.20 -6.99 3.88
C LEU A 538 3.91 -7.91 2.87
N GLY A 539 3.25 -8.19 1.74
CA GLY A 539 3.85 -8.91 0.61
C GLY A 539 5.08 -8.18 0.06
N TYR A 540 4.97 -6.86 -0.18
CA TYR A 540 6.13 -6.07 -0.65
C TYR A 540 7.32 -6.16 0.30
N MET A 541 7.10 -6.10 1.62
CA MET A 541 8.16 -6.24 2.62
C MET A 541 8.81 -7.63 2.54
N ALA A 542 8.02 -8.70 2.49
CA ALA A 542 8.51 -10.08 2.48
C ALA A 542 9.30 -10.39 1.21
N PHE A 543 8.78 -10.02 0.04
CA PHE A 543 9.49 -10.20 -1.23
C PHE A 543 10.77 -9.37 -1.32
N THR A 544 10.77 -8.15 -0.78
CA THR A 544 11.97 -7.31 -0.72
C THR A 544 13.04 -7.93 0.17
N ALA A 545 12.68 -8.42 1.35
CA ALA A 545 13.63 -9.09 2.25
C ALA A 545 14.22 -10.34 1.61
N ARG A 546 13.38 -11.16 0.93
CA ARG A 546 13.80 -12.34 0.17
C ARG A 546 14.78 -11.98 -0.96
N ALA A 547 14.41 -10.99 -1.78
CA ALA A 547 15.25 -10.55 -2.90
C ALA A 547 16.58 -9.97 -2.43
N SER A 548 16.59 -9.23 -1.32
CA SER A 548 17.81 -8.67 -0.73
C SER A 548 18.75 -9.76 -0.24
N ALA A 549 18.22 -10.79 0.43
CA ALA A 549 19.03 -11.94 0.86
C ALA A 549 19.63 -12.68 -0.34
N PHE A 550 18.81 -12.96 -1.34
CA PHE A 550 19.25 -13.61 -2.59
C PHE A 550 20.34 -12.78 -3.29
N ALA A 551 20.15 -11.47 -3.45
CA ALA A 551 21.10 -10.61 -4.11
C ALA A 551 22.48 -10.60 -3.43
N VAL A 552 22.51 -10.60 -2.09
CA VAL A 552 23.76 -10.65 -1.32
C VAL A 552 24.49 -11.99 -1.50
N GLU A 553 23.75 -13.11 -1.52
CA GLU A 553 24.33 -14.42 -1.73
C GLU A 553 24.93 -14.55 -3.14
N GLU A 554 24.20 -14.11 -4.17
CA GLU A 554 24.68 -14.12 -5.56
C GLU A 554 25.88 -13.19 -5.78
N LEU A 555 25.88 -12.04 -5.11
CA LEU A 555 27.03 -11.12 -5.15
C LEU A 555 28.29 -11.74 -4.50
N LYS A 556 28.14 -12.46 -3.38
CA LYS A 556 29.25 -13.18 -2.73
C LYS A 556 29.79 -14.32 -3.59
N ARG A 557 28.93 -14.96 -4.37
CA ARG A 557 29.32 -16.02 -5.33
C ARG A 557 29.96 -15.50 -6.60
N GLY A 558 29.93 -14.18 -6.83
CA GLY A 558 30.44 -13.55 -8.06
C GLY A 558 29.50 -13.69 -9.26
N ASN A 559 28.23 -14.01 -9.04
CA ASN A 559 27.23 -14.17 -10.10
C ASN A 559 26.59 -12.80 -10.51
N LEU A 560 26.74 -11.76 -9.67
CA LEU A 560 26.24 -10.40 -9.91
C LEU A 560 27.35 -9.36 -9.92
#